data_6b05723432950cffcf5e2ea9696262d3
#
_entry.id   6b05723432950cffcf5e2ea9696262d3
#
_cell.length_a   1.000
_cell.length_b   1.000
_cell.length_c   1.000
_cell.angle_alpha   90.00
_cell.angle_beta   90.00
_cell.angle_gamma   90.00
#
_symmetry.space_group_name_H-M   'P 1'
#
loop_
_entity.id
_entity.type
_entity.pdbx_description
1 polymer ?
#
loop_
_entity_poly.entity_id
_entity_poly.type
_entity_poly.pdbx_seq_one_letter_code
_entity_poly.pdbx_strand_id
1 'polypeptide(L)'
;MTERPDKDLAFMLQYENIAWYEDGAVRILDRRCYPHTVSFVTCTHYSEVAQAITDMVTQSAGPYPAAAMGMALAAYECREKPEAEQRAFLREAADRISRARPTTARRMARVCETMLEAAESAWNAGEPVDRAIKARAIEANNSRYRKIATIATHLVERFPKDGTILTQCFAETIVGMMLKEARAKGKALRIFCPETRPYFQGARLTATVCCEMGFDVTVITDNMPAFVMQREHVDVFYRQQFLNLFNRSV
;
A
#
# COMPACT_ATOMS: atom_id res chain seq x y z
N MET A 1 -0.44 8.46 -23.03
CA MET A 1 -0.73 8.22 -21.59
C MET A 1 0.25 7.15 -21.11
N THR A 2 1.09 7.47 -20.16
CA THR A 2 1.98 6.47 -19.54
C THR A 2 1.13 5.42 -18.82
N GLU A 3 1.44 4.17 -19.06
CA GLU A 3 0.76 3.02 -18.45
C GLU A 3 0.81 3.10 -16.92
N ARG A 4 -0.30 2.75 -16.26
CA ARG A 4 -0.38 2.77 -14.78
C ARG A 4 0.60 1.76 -14.19
N PRO A 5 1.36 2.14 -13.14
CA PRO A 5 2.37 1.26 -12.56
C PRO A 5 1.81 -0.01 -11.92
N ASP A 6 0.55 -0.01 -11.48
CA ASP A 6 -0.12 -1.14 -10.83
C ASP A 6 -0.74 -2.16 -11.80
N LYS A 7 -0.64 -1.90 -13.12
CA LYS A 7 -1.08 -2.85 -14.13
C LYS A 7 -0.35 -4.19 -13.98
N ASP A 8 -1.09 -5.28 -14.18
CA ASP A 8 -0.61 -6.66 -14.07
C ASP A 8 -0.09 -7.09 -12.68
N LEU A 9 -0.39 -6.33 -11.64
CA LEU A 9 -0.19 -6.76 -10.26
C LEU A 9 -1.40 -7.58 -9.76
N ALA A 10 -1.16 -8.36 -8.72
CA ALA A 10 -2.20 -9.10 -8.01
C ALA A 10 -3.35 -8.18 -7.57
N PHE A 11 -4.57 -8.72 -7.51
CA PHE A 11 -5.82 -8.00 -7.25
C PHE A 11 -5.69 -6.96 -6.11
N MET A 12 -5.19 -7.39 -4.95
CA MET A 12 -5.11 -6.52 -3.78
C MET A 12 -4.04 -5.42 -3.85
N LEU A 13 -3.22 -5.38 -4.91
CA LEU A 13 -2.18 -4.38 -5.14
C LEU A 13 -2.57 -3.34 -6.20
N GLN A 14 -3.71 -3.51 -6.86
CA GLN A 14 -4.26 -2.52 -7.78
C GLN A 14 -4.88 -1.38 -6.96
N TYR A 15 -4.79 -0.16 -7.47
CA TYR A 15 -5.16 1.05 -6.72
C TYR A 15 -6.58 1.01 -6.17
N GLU A 16 -7.54 0.62 -7.02
CA GLU A 16 -8.96 0.55 -6.67
C GLU A 16 -9.25 -0.50 -5.59
N ASN A 17 -8.35 -1.47 -5.44
CA ASN A 17 -8.46 -2.56 -4.48
C ASN A 17 -7.63 -2.33 -3.19
N ILE A 18 -6.99 -1.17 -3.04
CA ILE A 18 -6.35 -0.78 -1.78
C ILE A 18 -7.24 0.19 -1.02
N ALA A 19 -7.38 1.39 -1.57
CA ALA A 19 -8.25 2.44 -1.11
C ALA A 19 -8.47 3.42 -2.27
N TRP A 20 -9.71 3.65 -2.64
CA TRP A 20 -10.02 4.49 -3.80
C TRP A 20 -11.17 5.42 -3.54
N TYR A 21 -10.95 6.71 -3.82
CA TYR A 21 -11.98 7.74 -3.75
C TYR A 21 -12.71 7.88 -5.09
N GLU A 22 -14.01 7.73 -5.07
CA GLU A 22 -14.89 7.93 -6.21
C GLU A 22 -16.27 8.37 -5.74
N ASP A 23 -16.85 9.34 -6.43
CA ASP A 23 -18.23 9.79 -6.23
C ASP A 23 -18.65 10.11 -4.78
N GLY A 24 -17.77 10.77 -4.03
CA GLY A 24 -18.04 11.18 -2.64
C GLY A 24 -17.89 10.06 -1.62
N ALA A 25 -17.24 8.96 -1.96
CA ALA A 25 -16.95 7.87 -1.05
C ALA A 25 -15.53 7.34 -1.23
N VAL A 26 -14.96 6.74 -0.20
CA VAL A 26 -13.73 5.95 -0.25
C VAL A 26 -14.04 4.49 -0.02
N ARG A 27 -13.69 3.64 -0.96
CA ARG A 27 -13.77 2.18 -0.82
C ARG A 27 -12.41 1.64 -0.39
N ILE A 28 -12.39 0.81 0.65
CA ILE A 28 -11.18 0.19 1.20
C ILE A 28 -11.38 -1.32 1.25
N LEU A 29 -10.50 -2.10 0.61
CA LEU A 29 -10.54 -3.56 0.68
C LEU A 29 -10.37 -4.02 2.14
N ASP A 30 -11.31 -4.82 2.61
CA ASP A 30 -11.24 -5.39 3.97
C ASP A 30 -10.22 -6.54 4.02
N ARG A 31 -8.99 -6.20 4.38
CA ARG A 31 -7.89 -7.15 4.51
C ARG A 31 -7.97 -8.03 5.76
N ARG A 32 -8.98 -7.84 6.61
CA ARG A 32 -9.21 -8.71 7.77
C ARG A 32 -9.79 -10.06 7.35
N CYS A 33 -10.61 -10.07 6.30
CA CYS A 33 -11.23 -11.27 5.76
C CYS A 33 -10.67 -11.73 4.41
N TYR A 34 -9.92 -10.88 3.68
CA TYR A 34 -9.26 -11.25 2.43
C TYR A 34 -8.16 -12.31 2.67
N PRO A 35 -7.97 -13.33 1.82
CA PRO A 35 -8.63 -13.59 0.53
C PRO A 35 -9.91 -14.43 0.62
N HIS A 36 -10.31 -14.93 1.78
CA HIS A 36 -11.49 -15.79 1.91
C HIS A 36 -12.77 -15.11 1.42
N THR A 37 -12.88 -13.82 1.69
CA THR A 37 -13.97 -12.98 1.24
C THR A 37 -13.41 -11.70 0.65
N VAL A 38 -13.82 -11.37 -0.57
CA VAL A 38 -13.55 -10.07 -1.19
C VAL A 38 -14.69 -9.13 -0.80
N SER A 39 -14.43 -8.26 0.15
CA SER A 39 -15.36 -7.23 0.60
C SER A 39 -14.67 -5.89 0.76
N PHE A 40 -15.47 -4.82 0.71
CA PHE A 40 -14.98 -3.46 0.83
C PHE A 40 -15.75 -2.74 1.93
N VAL A 41 -15.04 -1.95 2.73
CA VAL A 41 -15.63 -0.95 3.60
C VAL A 41 -15.78 0.34 2.78
N THR A 42 -17.00 0.87 2.68
CA THR A 42 -17.29 2.13 2.00
C THR A 42 -17.45 3.21 3.04
N CYS A 43 -16.63 4.26 2.93
CA CYS A 43 -16.60 5.42 3.82
C CYS A 43 -17.14 6.63 3.08
N THR A 44 -18.17 7.28 3.61
CA THR A 44 -18.80 8.51 3.08
C THR A 44 -18.33 9.76 3.83
N HIS A 45 -17.61 9.56 4.94
CA HIS A 45 -16.98 10.61 5.74
C HIS A 45 -15.51 10.29 6.01
N TYR A 46 -14.65 11.32 6.02
CA TYR A 46 -13.22 11.14 6.30
C TYR A 46 -12.96 10.48 7.67
N SER A 47 -13.85 10.71 8.63
CA SER A 47 -13.76 10.11 9.96
C SER A 47 -13.95 8.59 9.93
N GLU A 48 -14.74 8.07 8.99
CA GLU A 48 -14.91 6.63 8.78
C GLU A 48 -13.65 6.02 8.15
N VAL A 49 -12.95 6.77 7.28
CA VAL A 49 -11.64 6.35 6.77
C VAL A 49 -10.63 6.25 7.90
N ALA A 50 -10.58 7.23 8.81
CA ALA A 50 -9.73 7.17 10.00
C ALA A 50 -10.08 5.96 10.88
N GLN A 51 -11.37 5.68 11.08
CA GLN A 51 -11.83 4.50 11.84
C GLN A 51 -11.44 3.20 11.15
N ALA A 52 -11.61 3.08 9.83
CA ALA A 52 -11.20 1.91 9.06
C ALA A 52 -9.67 1.64 9.16
N ILE A 53 -8.85 2.68 9.23
CA ILE A 53 -7.41 2.55 9.49
C ILE A 53 -7.16 2.04 10.92
N THR A 54 -7.88 2.57 11.91
CA THR A 54 -7.82 2.14 13.32
C THR A 54 -8.19 0.68 13.46
N ASP A 55 -9.28 0.25 12.83
CA ASP A 55 -9.83 -1.10 12.89
C ASP A 55 -9.04 -2.12 12.03
N MET A 56 -7.91 -1.70 11.46
CA MET A 56 -7.06 -2.53 10.62
C MET A 56 -7.77 -3.12 9.39
N VAL A 57 -8.81 -2.46 8.88
CA VAL A 57 -9.44 -2.80 7.59
C VAL A 57 -8.35 -2.85 6.50
N THR A 58 -7.45 -1.87 6.51
CA THR A 58 -6.25 -1.88 5.67
C THR A 58 -5.00 -2.15 6.51
N GLN A 59 -4.04 -2.87 5.94
CA GLN A 59 -2.84 -3.36 6.64
C GLN A 59 -1.58 -3.07 5.83
N SER A 60 -0.40 -3.28 6.46
CA SER A 60 0.91 -3.04 5.84
C SER A 60 1.09 -1.57 5.40
N ALA A 61 1.27 -1.28 4.12
CA ALA A 61 1.39 0.08 3.59
C ALA A 61 0.05 0.69 3.14
N GLY A 62 -1.04 -0.07 3.17
CA GLY A 62 -2.39 0.39 2.79
C GLY A 62 -2.92 1.62 3.54
N PRO A 63 -2.55 1.89 4.81
CA PRO A 63 -2.94 3.13 5.49
C PRO A 63 -2.52 4.41 4.76
N TYR A 64 -1.43 4.40 3.99
CA TYR A 64 -0.95 5.61 3.30
C TYR A 64 -1.85 6.03 2.12
N PRO A 65 -2.18 5.16 1.15
CA PRO A 65 -3.18 5.50 0.14
C PRO A 65 -4.57 5.75 0.76
N ALA A 66 -4.97 5.03 1.81
CA ALA A 66 -6.23 5.30 2.50
C ALA A 66 -6.26 6.72 3.10
N ALA A 67 -5.17 7.17 3.73
CA ALA A 67 -5.04 8.53 4.25
C ALA A 67 -5.12 9.58 3.14
N ALA A 68 -4.44 9.38 2.00
CA ALA A 68 -4.49 10.31 0.88
C ALA A 68 -5.90 10.39 0.27
N MET A 69 -6.58 9.27 0.09
CA MET A 69 -7.96 9.22 -0.42
C MET A 69 -8.97 9.76 0.62
N GLY A 70 -8.70 9.56 1.91
CA GLY A 70 -9.49 10.15 3.00
C GLY A 70 -9.40 11.68 3.01
N MET A 71 -8.23 12.25 2.70
CA MET A 71 -8.09 13.70 2.52
C MET A 71 -8.83 14.22 1.28
N ALA A 72 -8.88 13.43 0.18
CA ALA A 72 -9.69 13.79 -0.98
C ALA A 72 -11.19 13.77 -0.66
N LEU A 73 -11.65 12.80 0.15
CA LEU A 73 -13.02 12.76 0.65
C LEU A 73 -13.33 13.96 1.56
N ALA A 74 -12.42 14.30 2.50
CA ALA A 74 -12.59 15.47 3.36
C ALA A 74 -12.72 16.77 2.56
N ALA A 75 -11.94 16.92 1.49
CA ALA A 75 -12.03 18.08 0.60
C ALA A 75 -13.39 18.14 -0.12
N TYR A 76 -13.90 16.99 -0.56
CA TYR A 76 -15.23 16.90 -1.13
C TYR A 76 -16.33 17.27 -0.12
N GLU A 77 -16.23 16.80 1.11
CA GLU A 77 -17.21 17.10 2.18
C GLU A 77 -17.31 18.62 2.48
N CYS A 78 -16.21 19.35 2.39
CA CYS A 78 -16.20 20.77 2.69
C CYS A 78 -16.22 21.69 1.45
N ARG A 79 -16.33 21.17 0.23
CA ARG A 79 -16.17 21.93 -1.03
C ARG A 79 -17.08 23.15 -1.19
N GLU A 80 -18.28 23.09 -0.59
CA GLU A 80 -19.27 24.18 -0.66
C GLU A 80 -19.11 25.22 0.48
N LYS A 81 -18.17 24.99 1.41
CA LYS A 81 -17.93 25.90 2.53
C LYS A 81 -17.04 27.08 2.11
N PRO A 82 -17.11 28.22 2.83
CA PRO A 82 -16.15 29.30 2.68
C PRO A 82 -14.70 28.81 2.89
N GLU A 83 -13.72 29.40 2.21
CA GLU A 83 -12.32 28.99 2.25
C GLU A 83 -11.76 28.84 3.67
N ALA A 84 -12.05 29.80 4.55
CA ALA A 84 -11.58 29.74 5.95
C ALA A 84 -12.08 28.49 6.69
N GLU A 85 -13.33 28.07 6.43
CA GLU A 85 -13.90 26.86 6.99
C GLU A 85 -13.33 25.60 6.34
N GLN A 86 -13.08 25.61 5.01
CA GLN A 86 -12.40 24.50 4.33
C GLN A 86 -11.01 24.29 4.93
N ARG A 87 -10.24 25.34 5.16
CA ARG A 87 -8.91 25.28 5.79
C ARG A 87 -8.94 24.66 7.17
N ALA A 88 -9.89 25.04 8.00
CA ALA A 88 -10.05 24.49 9.34
C ALA A 88 -10.45 23.01 9.28
N PHE A 89 -11.43 22.65 8.44
CA PHE A 89 -11.93 21.30 8.27
C PHE A 89 -10.84 20.34 7.76
N LEU A 90 -10.05 20.74 6.75
CA LEU A 90 -8.98 19.89 6.21
C LEU A 90 -7.83 19.69 7.21
N ARG A 91 -7.53 20.68 8.06
CA ARG A 91 -6.55 20.52 9.14
C ARG A 91 -7.03 19.53 10.21
N GLU A 92 -8.30 19.59 10.59
CA GLU A 92 -8.92 18.64 11.51
C GLU A 92 -8.90 17.22 10.93
N ALA A 93 -9.28 17.07 9.65
CA ALA A 93 -9.24 15.79 8.95
C ALA A 93 -7.81 15.21 8.90
N ALA A 94 -6.82 16.05 8.59
CA ALA A 94 -5.42 15.65 8.56
C ALA A 94 -4.92 15.17 9.93
N ASP A 95 -5.26 15.89 11.00
CA ASP A 95 -4.90 15.49 12.36
C ASP A 95 -5.55 14.15 12.74
N ARG A 96 -6.85 13.99 12.51
CA ARG A 96 -7.57 12.77 12.83
C ARG A 96 -7.09 11.56 12.04
N ILE A 97 -6.92 11.69 10.73
CA ILE A 97 -6.43 10.60 9.87
C ILE A 97 -5.01 10.21 10.23
N SER A 98 -4.12 11.19 10.44
CA SER A 98 -2.71 10.91 10.75
C SER A 98 -2.52 10.16 12.06
N ARG A 99 -3.38 10.38 13.04
CA ARG A 99 -3.33 9.73 14.37
C ARG A 99 -4.11 8.40 14.45
N ALA A 100 -4.80 8.01 13.39
CA ALA A 100 -5.65 6.82 13.40
C ALA A 100 -4.89 5.52 13.77
N ARG A 101 -3.55 5.48 13.53
CA ARG A 101 -2.74 4.32 13.87
C ARG A 101 -1.35 4.73 14.36
N PRO A 102 -1.03 4.52 15.65
CA PRO A 102 0.22 5.00 16.25
C PRO A 102 1.49 4.57 15.52
N THR A 103 1.57 3.30 15.08
CA THR A 103 2.76 2.72 14.42
C THR A 103 3.05 3.33 13.04
N THR A 104 2.09 3.98 12.41
CA THR A 104 2.21 4.60 11.08
C THR A 104 1.98 6.11 11.11
N ALA A 105 1.69 6.70 12.28
CA ALA A 105 1.25 8.09 12.45
C ALA A 105 2.20 9.10 11.78
N ARG A 106 3.52 9.00 12.04
CA ARG A 106 4.51 9.94 11.46
C ARG A 106 4.47 9.96 9.93
N ARG A 107 4.29 8.80 9.31
CA ARG A 107 4.29 8.68 7.85
C ARG A 107 2.95 9.10 7.27
N MET A 108 1.83 8.82 7.95
CA MET A 108 0.51 9.32 7.58
C MET A 108 0.43 10.83 7.69
N ALA A 109 1.02 11.44 8.75
CA ALA A 109 1.10 12.90 8.88
C ALA A 109 1.76 13.53 7.66
N ARG A 110 2.89 12.99 7.19
CA ARG A 110 3.55 13.49 5.97
C ARG A 110 2.67 13.35 4.72
N VAL A 111 1.89 12.26 4.59
CA VAL A 111 0.92 12.12 3.50
C VAL A 111 -0.15 13.22 3.58
N CYS A 112 -0.73 13.43 4.77
CA CYS A 112 -1.74 14.47 4.97
C CYS A 112 -1.16 15.88 4.72
N GLU A 113 0.06 16.17 5.17
CA GLU A 113 0.77 17.43 4.88
C GLU A 113 0.88 17.68 3.37
N THR A 114 1.28 16.66 2.60
CA THR A 114 1.36 16.76 1.13
C THR A 114 -0.01 17.06 0.48
N MET A 115 -1.10 16.57 1.07
CA MET A 115 -2.46 16.89 0.58
C MET A 115 -2.86 18.33 0.97
N LEU A 116 -2.48 18.80 2.15
CA LEU A 116 -2.70 20.20 2.55
C LEU A 116 -1.90 21.18 1.68
N GLU A 117 -0.67 20.86 1.31
CA GLU A 117 0.14 21.64 0.37
C GLU A 117 -0.55 21.78 -1.00
N ALA A 118 -1.18 20.69 -1.49
CA ALA A 118 -1.95 20.71 -2.72
C ALA A 118 -3.21 21.61 -2.59
N ALA A 119 -3.86 21.58 -1.44
CA ALA A 119 -4.99 22.47 -1.15
C ALA A 119 -4.57 23.95 -1.15
N GLU A 120 -3.47 24.28 -0.47
CA GLU A 120 -2.93 25.65 -0.46
C GLU A 120 -2.61 26.15 -1.88
N SER A 121 -2.00 25.29 -2.70
CA SER A 121 -1.71 25.64 -4.09
C SER A 121 -2.97 25.89 -4.90
N ALA A 122 -4.02 25.08 -4.70
CA ALA A 122 -5.30 25.23 -5.38
C ALA A 122 -6.04 26.52 -4.98
N TRP A 123 -6.09 26.87 -3.68
CA TRP A 123 -6.67 28.15 -3.24
C TRP A 123 -5.96 29.35 -3.84
N ASN A 124 -4.61 29.32 -3.86
CA ASN A 124 -3.82 30.41 -4.46
C ASN A 124 -4.03 30.53 -5.97
N ALA A 125 -4.39 29.43 -6.65
CA ALA A 125 -4.68 29.40 -8.09
C ALA A 125 -6.15 29.63 -8.44
N GLY A 126 -7.05 29.68 -7.44
CA GLY A 126 -8.50 29.73 -7.66
C GLY A 126 -9.07 28.44 -8.26
N GLU A 127 -8.42 27.30 -8.00
CA GLU A 127 -8.81 25.99 -8.51
C GLU A 127 -9.65 25.20 -7.47
N PRO A 128 -10.50 24.26 -7.91
CA PRO A 128 -11.26 23.39 -7.00
C PRO A 128 -10.34 22.49 -6.17
N VAL A 129 -10.39 22.67 -4.85
CA VAL A 129 -9.48 22.02 -3.88
C VAL A 129 -9.68 20.49 -3.84
N ASP A 130 -10.93 20.03 -3.94
CA ASP A 130 -11.26 18.59 -3.98
C ASP A 130 -10.61 17.89 -5.17
N ARG A 131 -10.64 18.51 -6.34
CA ARG A 131 -9.97 17.99 -7.55
C ARG A 131 -8.46 18.00 -7.41
N ALA A 132 -7.89 19.06 -6.87
CA ALA A 132 -6.44 19.18 -6.67
C ALA A 132 -5.91 18.13 -5.70
N ILE A 133 -6.58 17.91 -4.57
CA ILE A 133 -6.20 16.88 -3.60
C ILE A 133 -6.36 15.47 -4.20
N LYS A 134 -7.47 15.18 -4.91
CA LYS A 134 -7.64 13.90 -5.61
C LYS A 134 -6.52 13.63 -6.61
N ALA A 135 -6.20 14.61 -7.45
CA ALA A 135 -5.12 14.49 -8.42
C ALA A 135 -3.76 14.25 -7.73
N ARG A 136 -3.49 14.98 -6.64
CA ARG A 136 -2.27 14.81 -5.84
C ARG A 136 -2.17 13.44 -5.19
N ALA A 137 -3.27 12.91 -4.67
CA ALA A 137 -3.33 11.56 -4.08
C ALA A 137 -3.01 10.47 -5.12
N ILE A 138 -3.56 10.59 -6.33
CA ILE A 138 -3.27 9.67 -7.44
C ILE A 138 -1.79 9.75 -7.84
N GLU A 139 -1.23 10.96 -7.98
CA GLU A 139 0.18 11.13 -8.34
C GLU A 139 1.12 10.65 -7.23
N ALA A 140 0.76 10.80 -5.96
CA ALA A 140 1.51 10.23 -4.85
C ALA A 140 1.57 8.70 -4.94
N ASN A 141 0.46 8.02 -5.29
CA ASN A 141 0.45 6.60 -5.54
C ASN A 141 1.34 6.22 -6.74
N ASN A 142 1.21 6.92 -7.86
CA ASN A 142 2.04 6.68 -9.05
C ASN A 142 3.53 6.81 -8.75
N SER A 143 3.92 7.88 -8.06
CA SER A 143 5.31 8.13 -7.67
C SER A 143 5.84 7.03 -6.75
N ARG A 144 5.04 6.62 -5.76
CA ARG A 144 5.37 5.53 -4.84
C ARG A 144 5.60 4.22 -5.60
N TYR A 145 4.70 3.85 -6.51
CA TYR A 145 4.80 2.60 -7.26
C TYR A 145 6.00 2.60 -8.22
N ARG A 146 6.27 3.72 -8.91
CA ARG A 146 7.47 3.86 -9.75
C ARG A 146 8.77 3.69 -8.94
N LYS A 147 8.87 4.32 -7.76
CA LYS A 147 10.04 4.15 -6.88
C LYS A 147 10.21 2.69 -6.43
N ILE A 148 9.12 2.03 -6.07
CA ILE A 148 9.16 0.62 -5.66
C ILE A 148 9.53 -0.28 -6.84
N ALA A 149 9.06 0.01 -8.05
CA ALA A 149 9.46 -0.72 -9.26
C ALA A 149 10.98 -0.64 -9.49
N THR A 150 11.58 0.56 -9.37
CA THR A 150 13.04 0.72 -9.46
C THR A 150 13.78 -0.12 -8.41
N ILE A 151 13.30 -0.12 -7.16
CA ILE A 151 13.87 -0.96 -6.10
C ILE A 151 13.74 -2.45 -6.45
N ALA A 152 12.59 -2.86 -6.97
CA ALA A 152 12.35 -4.24 -7.38
C ALA A 152 13.31 -4.69 -8.49
N THR A 153 13.59 -3.84 -9.49
CA THR A 153 14.57 -4.12 -10.55
C THR A 153 15.95 -4.42 -9.96
N HIS A 154 16.46 -3.57 -9.07
CA HIS A 154 17.77 -3.79 -8.43
C HIS A 154 17.81 -5.04 -7.54
N LEU A 155 16.71 -5.35 -6.86
CA LEU A 155 16.64 -6.57 -6.04
C LEU A 155 16.64 -7.83 -6.90
N VAL A 156 15.82 -7.84 -7.95
CA VAL A 156 15.66 -9.01 -8.83
C VAL A 156 16.92 -9.31 -9.64
N GLU A 157 17.76 -8.31 -9.93
CA GLU A 157 19.09 -8.53 -10.53
C GLU A 157 19.96 -9.48 -9.70
N ARG A 158 19.77 -9.49 -8.38
CA ARG A 158 20.53 -10.33 -7.44
C ARG A 158 19.94 -11.73 -7.25
N PHE A 159 18.74 -11.97 -7.78
CA PHE A 159 18.10 -13.29 -7.68
C PHE A 159 18.71 -14.25 -8.70
N PRO A 160 18.87 -15.53 -8.37
CA PRO A 160 19.26 -16.53 -9.36
C PRO A 160 18.20 -16.65 -10.47
N LYS A 161 18.54 -17.32 -11.56
CA LYS A 161 17.58 -17.58 -12.64
C LYS A 161 16.47 -18.52 -12.16
N ASP A 162 16.86 -19.59 -11.48
CA ASP A 162 15.99 -20.56 -10.83
C ASP A 162 16.39 -20.57 -9.35
N GLY A 163 15.46 -20.25 -8.45
CA GLY A 163 15.85 -20.07 -7.05
C GLY A 163 14.73 -20.13 -6.05
N THR A 164 15.13 -20.24 -4.80
CA THR A 164 14.25 -20.32 -3.64
C THR A 164 14.32 -19.04 -2.83
N ILE A 165 13.17 -18.42 -2.62
CA ILE A 165 13.03 -17.20 -1.82
C ILE A 165 12.25 -17.49 -0.56
N LEU A 166 12.75 -17.04 0.57
CA LEU A 166 12.03 -17.00 1.83
C LEU A 166 11.59 -15.56 2.10
N THR A 167 10.29 -15.37 2.33
CA THR A 167 9.72 -14.05 2.68
C THR A 167 9.49 -13.90 4.17
N GLN A 168 9.04 -12.74 4.61
CA GLN A 168 8.55 -12.53 5.97
C GLN A 168 7.40 -11.53 5.96
N CYS A 169 6.28 -11.89 6.60
CA CYS A 169 5.10 -11.05 6.73
C CYS A 169 4.55 -10.61 5.36
N PHE A 170 3.97 -9.44 5.28
CA PHE A 170 3.44 -8.87 4.03
C PHE A 170 4.08 -7.51 3.73
N ALA A 171 4.94 -7.47 2.74
CA ALA A 171 5.62 -6.26 2.30
C ALA A 171 4.86 -5.51 1.18
N GLU A 172 3.65 -5.97 0.83
CA GLU A 172 2.72 -5.32 -0.10
C GLU A 172 3.32 -5.10 -1.51
N THR A 173 3.34 -3.84 -1.96
CA THR A 173 3.67 -3.44 -3.33
C THR A 173 5.03 -3.98 -3.81
N ILE A 174 6.04 -4.05 -2.93
CA ILE A 174 7.37 -4.52 -3.34
C ILE A 174 7.38 -5.99 -3.72
N VAL A 175 6.57 -6.83 -3.04
CA VAL A 175 6.43 -8.25 -3.42
C VAL A 175 5.88 -8.35 -4.84
N GLY A 176 4.76 -7.67 -5.11
CA GLY A 176 4.17 -7.67 -6.46
C GLY A 176 5.13 -7.14 -7.53
N MET A 177 5.84 -6.04 -7.26
CA MET A 177 6.81 -5.47 -8.20
C MET A 177 8.01 -6.40 -8.45
N MET A 178 8.53 -7.06 -7.41
CA MET A 178 9.60 -8.06 -7.58
C MET A 178 9.13 -9.24 -8.44
N LEU A 179 7.92 -9.74 -8.21
CA LEU A 179 7.39 -10.84 -8.99
C LEU A 179 7.11 -10.45 -10.44
N LYS A 180 6.59 -9.25 -10.68
CA LYS A 180 6.41 -8.69 -12.03
C LYS A 180 7.75 -8.62 -12.77
N GLU A 181 8.78 -8.08 -12.13
CA GLU A 181 10.14 -7.97 -12.67
C GLU A 181 10.80 -9.32 -12.88
N ALA A 182 10.66 -10.24 -11.92
CA ALA A 182 11.19 -11.61 -12.03
C ALA A 182 10.58 -12.35 -13.24
N ARG A 183 9.26 -12.21 -13.44
CA ARG A 183 8.57 -12.77 -14.61
C ARG A 183 9.10 -12.16 -15.91
N ALA A 184 9.24 -10.83 -15.96
CA ALA A 184 9.78 -10.14 -17.15
C ALA A 184 11.20 -10.60 -17.51
N LYS A 185 12.00 -11.00 -16.50
CA LYS A 185 13.36 -11.54 -16.67
C LYS A 185 13.42 -13.06 -16.83
N GLY A 186 12.26 -13.73 -16.91
CA GLY A 186 12.19 -15.18 -17.09
C GLY A 186 12.78 -15.98 -15.93
N LYS A 187 12.68 -15.45 -14.69
CA LYS A 187 13.17 -16.14 -13.49
C LYS A 187 12.10 -17.09 -12.94
N ALA A 188 12.48 -18.33 -12.69
CA ALA A 188 11.65 -19.33 -12.03
C ALA A 188 11.95 -19.33 -10.53
N LEU A 189 11.00 -18.86 -9.72
CA LEU A 189 11.19 -18.67 -8.30
C LEU A 189 10.18 -19.53 -7.53
N ARG A 190 10.68 -20.27 -6.53
CA ARG A 190 9.88 -20.95 -5.51
C ARG A 190 9.89 -20.11 -4.23
N ILE A 191 8.72 -19.87 -3.66
CA ILE A 191 8.57 -18.88 -2.57
C ILE A 191 8.04 -19.54 -1.32
N PHE A 192 8.77 -19.45 -0.22
CA PHE A 192 8.32 -19.84 1.10
C PHE A 192 7.80 -18.64 1.86
N CYS A 193 6.56 -18.75 2.37
CA CYS A 193 5.87 -17.69 3.11
C CYS A 193 5.59 -18.16 4.56
N PRO A 194 6.35 -17.72 5.56
CA PRO A 194 5.97 -17.89 6.96
C PRO A 194 4.61 -17.25 7.22
N GLU A 195 3.75 -17.94 7.95
CA GLU A 195 2.34 -17.58 8.14
C GLU A 195 2.11 -16.21 8.81
N THR A 196 3.02 -15.81 9.67
CA THR A 196 3.01 -14.54 10.43
C THR A 196 1.82 -14.43 11.40
N ARG A 197 1.90 -15.18 12.50
CA ARG A 197 0.91 -15.11 13.60
C ARG A 197 0.94 -13.75 14.29
N PRO A 198 -0.15 -13.28 14.91
CA PRO A 198 -1.48 -13.92 14.95
C PRO A 198 -2.40 -13.57 13.77
N TYR A 199 -2.04 -12.58 12.92
CA TYR A 199 -2.92 -12.08 11.85
C TYR A 199 -2.73 -12.79 10.50
N PHE A 200 -1.76 -13.70 10.38
CA PHE A 200 -1.50 -14.50 9.20
C PHE A 200 -1.26 -13.73 7.90
N GLN A 201 -0.62 -12.54 7.96
CA GLN A 201 -0.38 -11.73 6.76
C GLN A 201 0.51 -12.45 5.74
N GLY A 202 1.46 -13.26 6.19
CA GLY A 202 2.29 -14.08 5.29
C GLY A 202 1.47 -15.12 4.54
N ALA A 203 0.65 -15.88 5.27
CA ALA A 203 -0.19 -16.92 4.70
C ALA A 203 -1.33 -16.35 3.84
N ARG A 204 -2.03 -15.32 4.33
CA ARG A 204 -3.22 -14.79 3.65
C ARG A 204 -2.90 -13.79 2.54
N LEU A 205 -1.91 -12.92 2.74
CA LEU A 205 -1.68 -11.80 1.83
C LEU A 205 -0.47 -12.04 0.93
N THR A 206 0.70 -12.38 1.48
CA THR A 206 1.90 -12.61 0.67
C THR A 206 1.73 -13.83 -0.22
N ALA A 207 1.28 -14.95 0.33
CA ALA A 207 1.11 -16.17 -0.45
C ALA A 207 0.05 -16.00 -1.56
N THR A 208 -1.06 -15.29 -1.27
CA THR A 208 -2.09 -14.98 -2.28
C THR A 208 -1.52 -14.12 -3.42
N VAL A 209 -0.76 -13.06 -3.10
CA VAL A 209 -0.12 -12.23 -4.14
C VAL A 209 0.83 -13.07 -5.00
N CYS A 210 1.66 -13.91 -4.39
CA CYS A 210 2.59 -14.75 -5.12
C CYS A 210 1.85 -15.78 -6.02
N CYS A 211 0.80 -16.39 -5.51
CA CYS A 211 -0.01 -17.36 -6.23
C CYS A 211 -0.77 -16.73 -7.41
N GLU A 212 -1.45 -15.57 -7.19
CA GLU A 212 -2.14 -14.83 -8.25
C GLU A 212 -1.17 -14.36 -9.35
N MET A 213 0.08 -14.09 -9.00
CA MET A 213 1.11 -13.74 -9.96
C MET A 213 1.79 -14.96 -10.61
N GLY A 214 1.31 -16.19 -10.35
CA GLY A 214 1.72 -17.41 -11.05
C GLY A 214 3.05 -18.01 -10.59
N PHE A 215 3.46 -17.78 -9.34
CA PHE A 215 4.66 -18.37 -8.76
C PHE A 215 4.34 -19.58 -7.88
N ASP A 216 5.29 -20.50 -7.76
CA ASP A 216 5.21 -21.64 -6.83
C ASP A 216 5.36 -21.15 -5.38
N VAL A 217 4.38 -21.45 -4.54
CA VAL A 217 4.28 -20.89 -3.18
C VAL A 217 4.02 -21.98 -2.16
N THR A 218 4.84 -22.01 -1.13
CA THR A 218 4.65 -22.87 0.04
C THR A 218 4.48 -22.00 1.30
N VAL A 219 3.34 -22.16 1.97
CA VAL A 219 3.13 -21.55 3.29
C VAL A 219 3.75 -22.46 4.35
N ILE A 220 4.51 -21.88 5.27
CA ILE A 220 5.14 -22.55 6.39
C ILE A 220 4.76 -21.89 7.71
N THR A 221 4.90 -22.61 8.82
CA THR A 221 4.71 -22.04 10.15
C THR A 221 5.88 -21.13 10.55
N ASP A 222 5.65 -20.22 11.48
CA ASP A 222 6.66 -19.20 11.85
C ASP A 222 7.94 -19.76 12.50
N ASN A 223 7.92 -21.00 12.97
CA ASN A 223 9.09 -21.68 13.53
C ASN A 223 9.90 -22.50 12.50
N MET A 224 9.45 -22.58 11.24
CA MET A 224 10.11 -23.38 10.20
C MET A 224 11.18 -22.65 9.36
N PRO A 225 11.35 -21.32 9.36
CA PRO A 225 12.30 -20.66 8.47
C PRO A 225 13.72 -21.21 8.53
N ALA A 226 14.25 -21.46 9.73
CA ALA A 226 15.59 -22.04 9.88
C ALA A 226 15.69 -23.46 9.30
N PHE A 227 14.67 -24.27 9.49
CA PHE A 227 14.58 -25.61 8.90
C PHE A 227 14.56 -25.56 7.36
N VAL A 228 13.74 -24.65 6.79
CA VAL A 228 13.65 -24.46 5.35
C VAL A 228 14.99 -23.97 4.78
N MET A 229 15.66 -23.00 5.43
CA MET A 229 16.98 -22.54 5.02
C MET A 229 18.02 -23.67 4.99
N GLN A 230 17.92 -24.60 5.92
CA GLN A 230 18.84 -25.73 6.00
C GLN A 230 18.55 -26.81 4.95
N ARG A 231 17.27 -27.06 4.63
CA ARG A 231 16.84 -28.19 3.80
C ARG A 231 16.61 -27.86 2.34
N GLU A 232 16.13 -26.64 2.05
CA GLU A 232 15.60 -26.25 0.74
C GLU A 232 16.51 -25.30 -0.04
N HIS A 233 17.74 -25.12 0.44
CA HIS A 233 18.71 -24.22 -0.20
C HIS A 233 18.10 -22.85 -0.56
N VAL A 234 17.80 -22.03 0.45
CA VAL A 234 17.25 -20.69 0.26
C VAL A 234 18.32 -19.75 -0.26
N ASP A 235 18.14 -19.23 -1.48
CA ASP A 235 19.07 -18.31 -2.13
C ASP A 235 18.92 -16.88 -1.60
N VAL A 236 17.68 -16.47 -1.29
CA VAL A 236 17.39 -15.11 -0.83
C VAL A 236 16.37 -15.14 0.31
N PHE A 237 16.74 -14.49 1.41
CA PHE A 237 15.77 -14.14 2.46
C PHE A 237 15.37 -12.68 2.32
N TYR A 238 14.11 -12.44 1.97
CA TYR A 238 13.58 -11.10 1.80
C TYR A 238 12.80 -10.65 3.03
N ARG A 239 13.26 -9.56 3.67
CA ARG A 239 12.62 -8.95 4.83
C ARG A 239 12.27 -7.49 4.55
N GLN A 240 11.05 -7.07 4.89
CA GLN A 240 10.53 -5.70 4.68
C GLN A 240 11.43 -4.58 5.22
N GLN A 241 12.24 -4.84 6.24
CA GLN A 241 13.13 -3.83 6.83
C GLN A 241 14.22 -3.31 5.88
N PHE A 242 14.56 -4.02 4.82
CA PHE A 242 15.49 -3.52 3.79
C PHE A 242 15.00 -2.28 3.07
N LEU A 243 13.68 -2.11 2.92
CA LEU A 243 13.08 -0.89 2.35
C LEU A 243 13.38 0.38 3.16
N ASN A 244 13.57 0.24 4.48
CA ASN A 244 13.86 1.38 5.36
C ASN A 244 15.31 1.86 5.27
N LEU A 245 16.24 1.02 4.81
CA LEU A 245 17.64 1.39 4.60
C LEU A 245 17.82 2.26 3.35
N PHE A 246 17.11 1.94 2.27
CA PHE A 246 17.17 2.70 1.02
C PHE A 246 16.39 4.04 1.08
N ASN A 247 15.37 4.15 1.93
CA ASN A 247 14.63 5.39 2.13
C ASN A 247 15.36 6.43 3.02
N ARG A 248 16.53 6.10 3.59
CA ARG A 248 17.35 7.05 4.37
C ARG A 248 18.40 7.78 3.53
N SER A 249 18.55 7.41 2.27
CA SER A 249 19.60 7.93 1.36
C SER A 249 19.05 8.79 0.22
N VAL A 250 17.77 9.24 0.29
CA VAL A 250 17.16 10.17 -0.66
C VAL A 250 16.41 11.24 0.09
#